data_2ee5b9c6b78db801ed71a7f526b38665
#
_entry.id   2ee5b9c6b78db801ed71a7f526b38665
#
_cell.length_a   1.000
_cell.length_b   1.000
_cell.length_c   1.000
_cell.angle_alpha   90.00
_cell.angle_beta   90.00
_cell.angle_gamma   90.00
#
_symmetry.space_group_name_H-M   'P 1'
#
loop_
_entity.id
_entity.type
_entity.pdbx_description
1 polymer ?
#
loop_
_entity_poly.entity_id
_entity_poly.type
_entity_poly.pdbx_seq_one_letter_code
_entity_poly.pdbx_strand_id
1 'polypeptide(L)'
;ISSDPMKDVVKTGDLVEAKLAEIESLIPAGIELVTLYPENVIAKEANNGFILNLVESLLIVIVIIMLVMGFRAGMLIGSSLIFSIGGTLLVMSLLGVGLNRTSLAGFIIAMGMLVDNAIVVTDNAQIAIARGVERRKALIDGAMGPVWGLLGATFIAVCSFLPLYLAPTGVAEIVKPLFVVLAISLGLSWLLALTQTTSFGNFMLKDQPSKDGKDPYDRPLYKKF
;
A
#
# COMPACT_ATOMS: atom_id res chain seq x y z
N ILE A 1 -29.56 -4.25 16.58
CA ILE A 1 -29.46 -3.90 15.15
C ILE A 1 -28.12 -4.46 14.69
N SER A 2 -28.13 -5.36 13.73
CA SER A 2 -26.91 -5.92 13.12
C SER A 2 -26.70 -5.23 11.79
N SER A 3 -25.51 -4.65 11.58
CA SER A 3 -25.13 -4.08 10.29
C SER A 3 -24.67 -5.17 9.32
N ASP A 4 -24.93 -4.95 8.04
CA ASP A 4 -24.39 -5.79 6.97
C ASP A 4 -22.84 -5.66 6.98
N PRO A 5 -22.08 -6.78 7.01
CA PRO A 5 -20.60 -6.74 7.01
C PRO A 5 -19.97 -5.98 5.86
N MET A 6 -20.72 -5.77 4.78
CA MET A 6 -20.25 -5.04 3.58
C MET A 6 -20.51 -3.54 3.63
N LYS A 7 -21.28 -3.03 4.60
CA LYS A 7 -21.61 -1.62 4.74
C LYS A 7 -20.68 -0.91 5.71
N ASP A 8 -20.54 0.40 5.50
CA ASP A 8 -19.77 1.28 6.37
C ASP A 8 -20.47 1.38 7.75
N VAL A 9 -19.87 0.73 8.75
CA VAL A 9 -20.38 0.66 10.13
C VAL A 9 -20.45 2.05 10.77
N VAL A 10 -19.49 2.93 10.46
CA VAL A 10 -19.44 4.29 11.01
C VAL A 10 -20.64 5.10 10.51
N LYS A 11 -20.86 5.11 9.20
CA LYS A 11 -21.97 5.84 8.59
C LYS A 11 -23.32 5.28 9.01
N THR A 12 -23.45 3.97 9.14
CA THR A 12 -24.68 3.33 9.62
C THR A 12 -24.95 3.67 11.08
N GLY A 13 -23.90 3.67 11.92
CA GLY A 13 -24.01 4.03 13.33
C GLY A 13 -24.39 5.48 13.55
N ASP A 14 -23.78 6.41 12.81
CA ASP A 14 -24.14 7.84 12.89
C ASP A 14 -25.63 8.08 12.52
N LEU A 15 -26.15 7.33 11.53
CA LEU A 15 -27.58 7.39 11.16
C LEU A 15 -28.49 6.81 12.26
N VAL A 16 -28.05 5.74 12.93
CA VAL A 16 -28.78 5.13 14.06
C VAL A 16 -28.82 6.07 15.25
N GLU A 17 -27.68 6.69 15.62
CA GLU A 17 -27.61 7.68 16.69
C GLU A 17 -28.52 8.89 16.43
N ALA A 18 -28.49 9.42 15.21
CA ALA A 18 -29.39 10.51 14.83
C ALA A 18 -30.87 10.11 14.97
N LYS A 19 -31.21 8.86 14.60
CA LYS A 19 -32.57 8.37 14.72
C LYS A 19 -32.98 8.06 16.17
N LEU A 20 -32.03 7.59 16.98
CA LEU A 20 -32.27 7.39 18.43
C LEU A 20 -32.50 8.71 19.14
N ALA A 21 -31.74 9.76 18.83
CA ALA A 21 -31.95 11.11 19.39
C ALA A 21 -33.34 11.70 19.03
N GLU A 22 -33.86 11.40 17.83
CA GLU A 22 -35.21 11.77 17.43
C GLU A 22 -36.30 11.04 18.27
N ILE A 23 -36.07 9.75 18.51
CA ILE A 23 -36.99 8.88 19.27
C ILE A 23 -36.93 9.18 20.76
N GLU A 24 -35.79 9.59 21.31
CA GLU A 24 -35.61 9.90 22.74
C GLU A 24 -36.62 10.92 23.24
N SER A 25 -37.00 11.89 22.40
CA SER A 25 -38.05 12.87 22.72
C SER A 25 -39.46 12.27 22.81
N LEU A 26 -39.69 11.09 22.29
CA LEU A 26 -40.98 10.38 22.27
C LEU A 26 -41.10 9.32 23.37
N ILE A 27 -40.01 9.06 24.11
CA ILE A 27 -39.95 8.02 25.14
C ILE A 27 -40.67 8.54 26.43
N PRO A 28 -41.56 7.74 27.06
CA PRO A 28 -42.20 8.11 28.30
C PRO A 28 -41.18 8.31 29.43
N ALA A 29 -41.50 9.28 30.33
CA ALA A 29 -40.69 9.51 31.53
C ALA A 29 -40.48 8.24 32.34
N GLY A 30 -39.25 7.89 32.62
CA GLY A 30 -38.84 6.69 33.38
C GLY A 30 -38.18 5.57 32.57
N ILE A 31 -38.04 5.75 31.25
CA ILE A 31 -37.26 4.82 30.40
C ILE A 31 -35.99 5.56 29.94
N GLU A 32 -34.84 4.99 30.21
CA GLU A 32 -33.54 5.51 29.78
C GLU A 32 -32.98 4.61 28.66
N LEU A 33 -32.55 5.22 27.54
CA LEU A 33 -31.86 4.55 26.46
C LEU A 33 -30.37 4.47 26.80
N VAL A 34 -29.87 3.29 27.11
CA VAL A 34 -28.45 3.06 27.40
C VAL A 34 -27.82 2.35 26.22
N THR A 35 -26.81 2.97 25.62
CA THR A 35 -26.01 2.34 24.56
C THR A 35 -25.03 1.35 25.20
N LEU A 36 -25.27 0.06 25.04
CA LEU A 36 -24.43 -1.00 25.60
C LEU A 36 -23.10 -1.15 24.85
N TYR A 37 -23.11 -0.97 23.53
CA TYR A 37 -21.92 -1.15 22.70
C TYR A 37 -21.96 -0.19 21.51
N PRO A 38 -21.22 0.95 21.58
CA PRO A 38 -21.15 1.92 20.49
C PRO A 38 -20.16 1.47 19.42
N GLU A 39 -20.56 0.57 18.55
CA GLU A 39 -19.70 -0.03 17.52
C GLU A 39 -19.18 1.02 16.53
N ASN A 40 -19.95 2.03 16.20
CA ASN A 40 -19.56 3.14 15.32
C ASN A 40 -18.42 3.97 15.92
N VAL A 41 -18.45 4.27 17.21
CA VAL A 41 -17.39 5.02 17.91
C VAL A 41 -16.10 4.19 17.94
N ILE A 42 -16.21 2.93 18.34
CA ILE A 42 -15.07 2.01 18.41
C ILE A 42 -14.47 1.79 17.01
N ALA A 43 -15.31 1.64 15.98
CA ALA A 43 -14.85 1.52 14.59
C ALA A 43 -14.16 2.80 14.10
N LYS A 44 -14.68 3.97 14.45
CA LYS A 44 -14.10 5.27 14.09
C LYS A 44 -12.74 5.49 14.75
N GLU A 45 -12.64 5.21 16.04
CA GLU A 45 -11.35 5.28 16.77
C GLU A 45 -10.33 4.30 16.19
N ALA A 46 -10.75 3.06 15.92
CA ALA A 46 -9.89 2.05 15.32
C ALA A 46 -9.44 2.45 13.91
N ASN A 47 -10.32 3.01 13.08
CA ASN A 47 -9.97 3.50 11.76
C ASN A 47 -8.97 4.67 11.82
N ASN A 48 -9.18 5.62 12.72
CA ASN A 48 -8.26 6.75 12.91
C ASN A 48 -6.89 6.30 13.40
N GLY A 49 -6.84 5.43 14.41
CA GLY A 49 -5.60 4.84 14.89
C GLY A 49 -4.87 4.07 13.79
N PHE A 50 -5.63 3.42 12.92
CA PHE A 50 -5.07 2.65 11.83
C PHE A 50 -4.48 3.53 10.71
N ILE A 51 -5.16 4.61 10.34
CA ILE A 51 -4.62 5.59 9.38
C ILE A 51 -3.33 6.21 9.91
N LEU A 52 -3.28 6.52 11.20
CA LEU A 52 -2.07 7.02 11.83
C LEU A 52 -0.92 6.01 11.71
N ASN A 53 -1.17 4.74 12.08
CA ASN A 53 -0.19 3.67 11.96
C ASN A 53 0.25 3.43 10.50
N LEU A 54 -0.66 3.57 9.54
CA LEU A 54 -0.34 3.48 8.10
C LEU A 54 0.64 4.59 7.69
N VAL A 55 0.37 5.83 8.09
CA VAL A 55 1.22 6.98 7.79
C VAL A 55 2.59 6.84 8.46
N GLU A 56 2.62 6.42 9.73
CA GLU A 56 3.85 6.18 10.48
C GLU A 56 4.69 5.07 9.83
N SER A 57 4.09 3.94 9.49
CA SER A 57 4.77 2.85 8.79
C SER A 57 5.31 3.29 7.43
N LEU A 58 4.53 4.08 6.68
CA LEU A 58 4.94 4.64 5.40
C LEU A 58 6.18 5.53 5.56
N LEU A 59 6.19 6.41 6.56
CA LEU A 59 7.33 7.28 6.84
C LEU A 59 8.58 6.48 7.23
N ILE A 60 8.44 5.48 8.10
CA ILE A 60 9.54 4.60 8.50
C ILE A 60 10.14 3.91 7.28
N VAL A 61 9.31 3.32 6.43
CA VAL A 61 9.77 2.62 5.21
C VAL A 61 10.52 3.59 4.29
N ILE A 62 9.97 4.78 4.03
CA ILE A 62 10.61 5.80 3.19
C ILE A 62 11.96 6.21 3.77
N VAL A 63 12.05 6.45 5.08
CA VAL A 63 13.30 6.81 5.76
C VAL A 63 14.35 5.70 5.61
N ILE A 64 13.97 4.45 5.84
CA ILE A 64 14.87 3.30 5.70
C ILE A 64 15.39 3.20 4.27
N ILE A 65 14.53 3.32 3.27
CA ILE A 65 14.94 3.28 1.86
C ILE A 65 15.87 4.44 1.52
N MET A 66 15.60 5.65 2.03
CA MET A 66 16.50 6.79 1.84
C MET A 66 17.89 6.57 2.45
N LEU A 67 17.97 5.89 3.60
CA LEU A 67 19.25 5.57 4.24
C LEU A 67 20.03 4.51 3.47
N VAL A 68 19.34 3.49 2.94
CA VAL A 68 19.98 2.36 2.24
C VAL A 68 20.36 2.70 0.80
N MET A 69 19.43 3.27 0.03
CA MET A 69 19.61 3.54 -1.42
C MET A 69 19.99 4.99 -1.72
N GLY A 70 20.04 5.85 -0.70
CA GLY A 70 20.30 7.27 -0.84
C GLY A 70 19.04 8.09 -1.08
N PHE A 71 19.14 9.40 -0.78
CA PHE A 71 18.02 10.33 -0.73
C PHE A 71 17.18 10.38 -2.02
N ARG A 72 17.83 10.37 -3.19
CA ARG A 72 17.13 10.52 -4.49
C ARG A 72 16.36 9.26 -4.89
N ALA A 73 16.99 8.11 -4.75
CA ALA A 73 16.32 6.83 -5.03
C ALA A 73 15.22 6.57 -4.00
N GLY A 74 15.48 6.86 -2.73
CA GLY A 74 14.49 6.74 -1.67
C GLY A 74 13.27 7.63 -1.90
N MET A 75 13.46 8.86 -2.38
CA MET A 75 12.35 9.75 -2.72
C MET A 75 11.55 9.26 -3.94
N LEU A 76 12.24 8.69 -4.94
CA LEU A 76 11.58 8.10 -6.11
C LEU A 76 10.72 6.90 -5.73
N ILE A 77 11.27 5.97 -4.97
CA ILE A 77 10.58 4.77 -4.49
C ILE A 77 9.44 5.14 -3.52
N GLY A 78 9.70 6.10 -2.60
CA GLY A 78 8.69 6.60 -1.68
C GLY A 78 7.49 7.24 -2.38
N SER A 79 7.73 7.99 -3.46
CA SER A 79 6.65 8.53 -4.29
C SER A 79 5.83 7.43 -4.95
N SER A 80 6.47 6.36 -5.44
CA SER A 80 5.78 5.20 -6.00
C SER A 80 4.88 4.50 -4.98
N LEU A 81 5.35 4.38 -3.74
CA LEU A 81 4.59 3.81 -2.65
C LEU A 81 3.35 4.65 -2.31
N ILE A 82 3.48 5.98 -2.22
CA ILE A 82 2.36 6.90 -1.98
C ILE A 82 1.33 6.79 -3.10
N PHE A 83 1.75 6.79 -4.37
CA PHE A 83 0.84 6.64 -5.50
C PHE A 83 0.18 5.26 -5.55
N SER A 84 0.87 4.19 -5.14
CA SER A 84 0.30 2.85 -5.07
C SER A 84 -0.80 2.77 -4.00
N ILE A 85 -0.58 3.35 -2.83
CA ILE A 85 -1.57 3.40 -1.75
C ILE A 85 -2.77 4.26 -2.18
N GLY A 86 -2.52 5.48 -2.66
CA GLY A 86 -3.57 6.39 -3.13
C GLY A 86 -4.38 5.81 -4.29
N GLY A 87 -3.71 5.18 -5.25
CA GLY A 87 -4.35 4.47 -6.36
C GLY A 87 -5.21 3.29 -5.90
N THR A 88 -4.73 2.54 -4.91
CA THR A 88 -5.50 1.43 -4.33
C THR A 88 -6.76 1.94 -3.65
N LEU A 89 -6.67 3.00 -2.85
CA LEU A 89 -7.83 3.63 -2.21
C LEU A 89 -8.85 4.12 -3.24
N LEU A 90 -8.38 4.71 -4.34
CA LEU A 90 -9.23 5.18 -5.42
C LEU A 90 -9.96 4.00 -6.11
N VAL A 91 -9.25 2.93 -6.44
CA VAL A 91 -9.85 1.75 -7.07
C VAL A 91 -10.84 1.06 -6.12
N MET A 92 -10.52 0.94 -4.83
CA MET A 92 -11.46 0.42 -3.83
C MET A 92 -12.73 1.25 -3.75
N SER A 93 -12.61 2.58 -3.77
CA SER A 93 -13.76 3.49 -3.77
C SER A 93 -14.64 3.29 -5.02
N LEU A 94 -14.04 3.09 -6.19
CA LEU A 94 -14.77 2.82 -7.43
C LEU A 94 -15.49 1.45 -7.44
N LEU A 95 -14.88 0.45 -6.77
CA LEU A 95 -15.46 -0.90 -6.63
C LEU A 95 -16.48 -0.99 -5.49
N GLY A 96 -16.68 0.08 -4.72
CA GLY A 96 -17.59 0.08 -3.57
C GLY A 96 -17.09 -0.76 -2.39
N VAL A 97 -15.80 -1.08 -2.34
CA VAL A 97 -15.20 -1.82 -1.21
C VAL A 97 -14.94 -0.86 -0.07
N GLY A 98 -15.66 -1.04 1.05
CA GLY A 98 -15.53 -0.19 2.23
C GLY A 98 -14.20 -0.35 2.94
N LEU A 99 -13.72 0.75 3.54
CA LEU A 99 -12.58 0.73 4.46
C LEU A 99 -13.04 0.12 5.79
N ASN A 100 -12.71 -1.12 6.02
CA ASN A 100 -12.92 -1.82 7.28
C ASN A 100 -11.57 -2.25 7.90
N ARG A 101 -11.58 -2.73 9.14
CA ARG A 101 -10.36 -3.16 9.85
C ARG A 101 -9.53 -4.16 9.04
N THR A 102 -10.20 -5.06 8.34
CA THR A 102 -9.54 -6.12 7.56
C THR A 102 -8.90 -5.58 6.29
N SER A 103 -9.57 -4.65 5.58
CA SER A 103 -8.99 -3.99 4.41
C SER A 103 -7.78 -3.15 4.77
N LEU A 104 -7.84 -2.48 5.93
CA LEU A 104 -6.74 -1.68 6.44
C LEU A 104 -5.55 -2.57 6.87
N ALA A 105 -5.78 -3.72 7.50
CA ALA A 105 -4.74 -4.71 7.77
C ALA A 105 -4.09 -5.20 6.47
N GLY A 106 -4.89 -5.37 5.39
CA GLY A 106 -4.39 -5.66 4.05
C GLY A 106 -3.40 -4.63 3.52
N PHE A 107 -3.63 -3.34 3.78
CA PHE A 107 -2.69 -2.28 3.40
C PHE A 107 -1.34 -2.38 4.12
N ILE A 108 -1.33 -2.68 5.42
CA ILE A 108 -0.06 -2.84 6.17
C ILE A 108 0.73 -4.02 5.61
N ILE A 109 0.06 -5.15 5.35
CA ILE A 109 0.71 -6.32 4.75
C ILE A 109 1.22 -6.00 3.34
N ALA A 110 0.39 -5.33 2.53
CA ALA A 110 0.75 -4.93 1.19
C ALA A 110 1.96 -4.00 1.16
N MET A 111 2.05 -3.05 2.11
CA MET A 111 3.09 -2.02 2.14
C MET A 111 4.50 -2.60 2.08
N GLY A 112 4.77 -3.70 2.81
CA GLY A 112 6.06 -4.38 2.75
C GLY A 112 6.39 -4.94 1.37
N MET A 113 5.38 -5.36 0.60
CA MET A 113 5.57 -5.95 -0.73
C MET A 113 5.46 -4.92 -1.88
N LEU A 114 4.81 -3.76 -1.64
CA LEU A 114 4.63 -2.72 -2.65
C LEU A 114 5.94 -2.07 -3.09
N VAL A 115 6.89 -2.01 -2.19
CA VAL A 115 8.17 -1.33 -2.39
C VAL A 115 9.10 -2.14 -3.29
N ASP A 116 9.00 -3.45 -3.26
CA ASP A 116 9.96 -4.37 -3.91
C ASP A 116 10.05 -4.14 -5.43
N ASN A 117 8.93 -3.94 -6.11
CA ASN A 117 8.91 -3.68 -7.55
C ASN A 117 9.67 -2.38 -7.89
N ALA A 118 9.42 -1.31 -7.13
CA ALA A 118 10.06 -0.02 -7.36
C ALA A 118 11.55 -0.04 -7.00
N ILE A 119 11.95 -0.81 -5.97
CA ILE A 119 13.36 -1.01 -5.59
C ILE A 119 14.10 -1.67 -6.75
N VAL A 120 13.61 -2.80 -7.28
CA VAL A 120 14.29 -3.55 -8.34
C VAL A 120 14.46 -2.70 -9.60
N VAL A 121 13.42 -1.98 -10.02
CA VAL A 121 13.50 -1.10 -11.19
C VAL A 121 14.50 0.04 -10.98
N THR A 122 14.45 0.68 -9.80
CA THR A 122 15.33 1.80 -9.47
C THR A 122 16.79 1.37 -9.36
N ASP A 123 17.05 0.22 -8.72
CA ASP A 123 18.41 -0.32 -8.54
C ASP A 123 19.03 -0.69 -9.88
N ASN A 124 18.31 -1.41 -10.74
CA ASN A 124 18.78 -1.73 -12.09
C ASN A 124 19.09 -0.47 -12.91
N ALA A 125 18.24 0.55 -12.82
CA ALA A 125 18.49 1.82 -13.48
C ALA A 125 19.74 2.54 -12.93
N GLN A 126 19.94 2.55 -11.61
CA GLN A 126 21.12 3.13 -10.98
C GLN A 126 22.41 2.41 -11.38
N ILE A 127 22.39 1.08 -11.43
CA ILE A 127 23.54 0.27 -11.88
C ILE A 127 23.88 0.60 -13.34
N ALA A 128 22.87 0.69 -14.21
CA ALA A 128 23.09 1.04 -15.62
C ALA A 128 23.66 2.46 -15.79
N ILE A 129 23.15 3.44 -15.02
CA ILE A 129 23.70 4.82 -15.01
C ILE A 129 25.15 4.83 -14.52
N ALA A 130 25.46 4.07 -13.46
CA ALA A 130 26.82 3.97 -12.92
C ALA A 130 27.81 3.35 -13.93
N ARG A 131 27.31 2.46 -14.81
CA ARG A 131 28.08 1.86 -15.92
C ARG A 131 28.23 2.81 -17.14
N GLY A 132 27.71 4.04 -17.06
CA GLY A 132 27.82 5.04 -18.13
C GLY A 132 26.72 4.96 -19.19
N VAL A 133 25.65 4.19 -18.97
CA VAL A 133 24.49 4.17 -19.85
C VAL A 133 23.72 5.50 -19.69
N GLU A 134 23.26 6.06 -20.79
CA GLU A 134 22.42 7.26 -20.79
C GLU A 134 21.20 7.05 -19.87
N ARG A 135 20.92 8.03 -18.98
CA ARG A 135 19.89 7.95 -17.96
C ARG A 135 18.53 7.47 -18.47
N ARG A 136 18.05 8.03 -19.59
CA ARG A 136 16.76 7.66 -20.18
C ARG A 136 16.73 6.18 -20.61
N LYS A 137 17.80 5.73 -21.23
CA LYS A 137 17.96 4.34 -21.66
C LYS A 137 18.09 3.42 -20.43
N ALA A 138 18.88 3.81 -19.43
CA ALA A 138 19.05 3.06 -18.20
C ALA A 138 17.74 2.86 -17.44
N LEU A 139 16.86 3.86 -17.40
CA LEU A 139 15.54 3.77 -16.79
C LEU A 139 14.61 2.83 -17.54
N ILE A 140 14.61 2.91 -18.87
CA ILE A 140 13.78 2.03 -19.71
C ILE A 140 14.27 0.57 -19.60
N ASP A 141 15.57 0.34 -19.75
CA ASP A 141 16.16 -1.00 -19.69
C ASP A 141 16.03 -1.59 -18.27
N GLY A 142 16.18 -0.74 -17.23
CA GLY A 142 16.00 -1.12 -15.84
C GLY A 142 14.58 -1.55 -15.48
N ALA A 143 13.58 -0.99 -16.17
CA ALA A 143 12.18 -1.40 -16.02
C ALA A 143 11.83 -2.60 -16.88
N MET A 144 12.27 -2.60 -18.15
CA MET A 144 11.90 -3.65 -19.11
C MET A 144 12.63 -4.98 -18.86
N GLY A 145 13.85 -4.95 -18.32
CA GLY A 145 14.61 -6.16 -18.00
C GLY A 145 13.86 -7.10 -17.04
N PRO A 146 13.51 -6.65 -15.84
CA PRO A 146 12.86 -7.49 -14.85
C PRO A 146 11.33 -7.59 -14.99
N VAL A 147 10.69 -6.95 -15.98
CA VAL A 147 9.22 -6.80 -16.10
C VAL A 147 8.46 -8.10 -15.91
N TRP A 148 8.88 -9.18 -16.58
CA TRP A 148 8.22 -10.48 -16.49
C TRP A 148 8.49 -11.21 -15.17
N GLY A 149 9.70 -11.05 -14.63
CA GLY A 149 10.03 -11.58 -13.31
C GLY A 149 9.21 -10.92 -12.20
N LEU A 150 9.10 -9.59 -12.23
CA LEU A 150 8.29 -8.83 -11.29
C LEU A 150 6.80 -9.15 -11.42
N LEU A 151 6.28 -9.32 -12.66
CA LEU A 151 4.90 -9.73 -12.87
C LEU A 151 4.65 -11.12 -12.28
N GLY A 152 5.56 -12.08 -12.54
CA GLY A 152 5.49 -13.43 -11.97
C GLY A 152 5.51 -13.43 -10.45
N ALA A 153 6.41 -12.67 -9.83
CA ALA A 153 6.48 -12.52 -8.37
C ALA A 153 5.20 -11.91 -7.79
N THR A 154 4.68 -10.85 -8.42
CA THR A 154 3.42 -10.21 -8.03
C THR A 154 2.25 -11.19 -8.14
N PHE A 155 2.18 -11.95 -9.23
CA PHE A 155 1.14 -12.96 -9.44
C PHE A 155 1.19 -14.07 -8.38
N ILE A 156 2.39 -14.59 -8.07
CA ILE A 156 2.59 -15.60 -7.03
C ILE A 156 2.18 -15.05 -5.67
N ALA A 157 2.55 -13.82 -5.34
CA ALA A 157 2.16 -13.18 -4.10
C ALA A 157 0.63 -13.08 -3.98
N VAL A 158 -0.07 -12.62 -5.01
CA VAL A 158 -1.54 -12.56 -5.03
C VAL A 158 -2.15 -13.95 -4.89
N CYS A 159 -1.65 -14.94 -5.64
CA CYS A 159 -2.16 -16.31 -5.57
C CYS A 159 -1.96 -16.95 -4.19
N SER A 160 -0.93 -16.58 -3.45
CA SER A 160 -0.69 -17.08 -2.08
C SER A 160 -1.80 -16.67 -1.10
N PHE A 161 -2.47 -15.56 -1.34
CA PHE A 161 -3.61 -15.10 -0.54
C PHE A 161 -4.98 -15.52 -1.11
N LEU A 162 -5.02 -16.09 -2.32
CA LEU A 162 -6.26 -16.53 -2.97
C LEU A 162 -7.07 -17.54 -2.12
N PRO A 163 -6.48 -18.48 -1.38
CA PRO A 163 -7.23 -19.38 -0.52
C PRO A 163 -8.09 -18.67 0.52
N LEU A 164 -7.67 -17.50 1.02
CA LEU A 164 -8.45 -16.69 1.96
C LEU A 164 -9.74 -16.15 1.33
N TYR A 165 -9.70 -15.84 0.04
CA TYR A 165 -10.88 -15.37 -0.70
C TYR A 165 -11.86 -16.50 -1.06
N LEU A 166 -11.34 -17.69 -1.36
CA LEU A 166 -12.12 -18.84 -1.84
C LEU A 166 -12.71 -19.71 -0.71
N ALA A 167 -12.25 -19.54 0.55
CA ALA A 167 -12.69 -20.37 1.64
C ALA A 167 -14.21 -20.23 1.91
N PRO A 168 -14.98 -21.31 1.96
CA PRO A 168 -16.43 -21.28 2.15
C PRO A 168 -16.81 -21.20 3.64
N THR A 169 -16.24 -20.27 4.39
CA THR A 169 -16.47 -20.14 5.84
C THR A 169 -16.90 -18.71 6.20
N GLY A 170 -17.67 -18.55 7.28
CA GLY A 170 -18.05 -17.21 7.76
C GLY A 170 -16.85 -16.33 8.10
N VAL A 171 -15.73 -16.92 8.51
CA VAL A 171 -14.47 -16.20 8.72
C VAL A 171 -13.92 -15.66 7.40
N ALA A 172 -14.09 -16.39 6.30
CA ALA A 172 -13.61 -15.95 4.99
C ALA A 172 -14.32 -14.67 4.52
N GLU A 173 -15.58 -14.46 4.84
CA GLU A 173 -16.31 -13.24 4.50
C GLU A 173 -15.68 -12.01 5.16
N ILE A 174 -15.18 -12.16 6.38
CA ILE A 174 -14.48 -11.09 7.11
C ILE A 174 -13.12 -10.80 6.48
N VAL A 175 -12.44 -11.81 5.90
CA VAL A 175 -11.07 -11.70 5.38
C VAL A 175 -11.02 -11.41 3.88
N LYS A 176 -12.10 -11.60 3.12
CA LYS A 176 -12.19 -11.27 1.69
C LYS A 176 -11.68 -9.87 1.33
N PRO A 177 -12.01 -8.79 2.08
CA PRO A 177 -11.51 -7.45 1.78
C PRO A 177 -9.99 -7.35 1.82
N LEU A 178 -9.32 -8.11 2.68
CA LEU A 178 -7.86 -8.16 2.75
C LEU A 178 -7.25 -8.65 1.42
N PHE A 179 -7.78 -9.75 0.86
CA PHE A 179 -7.30 -10.26 -0.43
C PHE A 179 -7.51 -9.23 -1.55
N VAL A 180 -8.67 -8.58 -1.59
CA VAL A 180 -8.99 -7.58 -2.63
C VAL A 180 -8.00 -6.41 -2.57
N VAL A 181 -7.72 -5.90 -1.37
CA VAL A 181 -6.74 -4.83 -1.17
C VAL A 181 -5.35 -5.26 -1.65
N LEU A 182 -4.90 -6.45 -1.24
CA LEU A 182 -3.60 -7.00 -1.64
C LEU A 182 -3.49 -7.13 -3.15
N ALA A 183 -4.50 -7.72 -3.80
CA ALA A 183 -4.49 -7.93 -5.25
C ALA A 183 -4.44 -6.61 -6.03
N ILE A 184 -5.25 -5.62 -5.64
CA ILE A 184 -5.29 -4.30 -6.28
C ILE A 184 -3.97 -3.56 -6.04
N SER A 185 -3.49 -3.50 -4.80
CA SER A 185 -2.30 -2.74 -4.45
C SER A 185 -1.04 -3.31 -5.10
N LEU A 186 -0.87 -4.63 -5.10
CA LEU A 186 0.28 -5.29 -5.74
C LEU A 186 0.25 -5.12 -7.26
N GLY A 187 -0.92 -5.25 -7.89
CA GLY A 187 -1.07 -5.01 -9.33
C GLY A 187 -0.76 -3.55 -9.73
N LEU A 188 -1.25 -2.58 -8.94
CA LEU A 188 -0.94 -1.17 -9.14
C LEU A 188 0.54 -0.86 -8.89
N SER A 189 1.15 -1.46 -7.86
CA SER A 189 2.59 -1.29 -7.59
C SER A 189 3.43 -1.73 -8.78
N TRP A 190 3.13 -2.88 -9.38
CA TRP A 190 3.83 -3.34 -10.58
C TRP A 190 3.68 -2.35 -11.73
N LEU A 191 2.46 -1.88 -12.04
CA LEU A 191 2.21 -0.88 -13.09
C LEU A 191 2.95 0.43 -12.82
N LEU A 192 2.90 0.94 -11.59
CA LEU A 192 3.55 2.19 -11.20
C LEU A 192 5.07 2.07 -11.16
N ALA A 193 5.62 0.93 -10.76
CA ALA A 193 7.05 0.70 -10.82
C ALA A 193 7.59 0.79 -12.25
N LEU A 194 6.84 0.32 -13.24
CA LEU A 194 7.24 0.40 -14.65
C LEU A 194 7.03 1.80 -15.26
N THR A 195 5.93 2.47 -14.93
CA THR A 195 5.54 3.72 -15.58
C THR A 195 6.03 4.95 -14.83
N GLN A 196 5.71 5.04 -13.55
CA GLN A 196 6.02 6.20 -12.72
C GLN A 196 7.52 6.26 -12.39
N THR A 197 8.14 5.12 -12.01
CA THR A 197 9.56 5.10 -11.67
C THR A 197 10.42 5.50 -12.87
N THR A 198 10.07 5.07 -14.08
CA THR A 198 10.78 5.48 -15.29
C THR A 198 10.59 6.96 -15.62
N SER A 199 9.37 7.48 -15.46
CA SER A 199 9.04 8.87 -15.76
C SER A 199 9.68 9.83 -14.75
N PHE A 200 9.49 9.59 -13.46
CA PHE A 200 10.03 10.44 -12.39
C PHE A 200 11.55 10.25 -12.20
N GLY A 201 12.06 9.04 -12.45
CA GLY A 201 13.50 8.78 -12.40
C GLY A 201 14.30 9.68 -13.33
N ASN A 202 13.73 10.07 -14.45
CA ASN A 202 14.36 11.02 -15.37
C ASN A 202 14.61 12.40 -14.76
N PHE A 203 13.80 12.83 -13.80
CA PHE A 203 13.96 14.11 -13.09
C PHE A 203 14.78 13.96 -11.81
N MET A 204 14.67 12.85 -11.11
CA MET A 204 15.22 12.67 -9.75
C MET A 204 16.60 12.03 -9.74
N LEU A 205 16.91 11.11 -10.66
CA LEU A 205 18.22 10.47 -10.74
C LEU A 205 19.20 11.40 -11.49
N LYS A 206 20.42 11.53 -10.97
CA LYS A 206 21.47 12.35 -11.55
C LYS A 206 22.37 11.49 -12.45
N ASP A 207 22.77 12.05 -13.61
CA ASP A 207 23.87 11.50 -14.39
C ASP A 207 25.14 11.64 -13.55
N GLN A 208 25.55 10.62 -12.85
CA GLN A 208 26.86 10.50 -12.25
C GLN A 208 27.49 9.21 -12.78
N PRO A 209 28.17 9.28 -13.93
CA PRO A 209 29.08 8.20 -14.27
C PRO A 209 30.09 8.10 -13.11
N SER A 210 30.29 6.88 -12.60
CA SER A 210 31.30 6.63 -11.57
C SER A 210 32.62 7.24 -12.05
N LYS A 211 33.18 8.19 -11.30
CA LYS A 211 34.44 8.87 -11.65
C LYS A 211 35.61 7.90 -11.82
N ASP A 212 35.47 6.68 -11.34
CA ASP A 212 36.53 5.65 -11.35
C ASP A 212 36.25 4.46 -12.27
N GLY A 213 35.14 4.43 -13.02
CA GLY A 213 34.80 3.27 -13.88
C GLY A 213 34.60 1.96 -13.10
N LYS A 214 34.58 2.01 -11.78
CA LYS A 214 34.41 0.83 -10.91
C LYS A 214 32.93 0.55 -10.69
N ASP A 215 32.56 -0.73 -10.78
CA ASP A 215 31.24 -1.22 -10.45
C ASP A 215 30.86 -0.75 -9.01
N PRO A 216 29.65 -0.27 -8.75
CA PRO A 216 29.19 0.13 -7.40
C PRO A 216 29.41 -0.95 -6.35
N TYR A 217 29.42 -2.23 -6.77
CA TYR A 217 29.66 -3.40 -5.93
C TYR A 217 31.14 -3.72 -5.71
N ASP A 218 32.10 -2.98 -6.30
CA ASP A 218 33.55 -3.17 -6.13
C ASP A 218 34.08 -2.57 -4.81
N ARG A 219 33.16 -2.15 -3.90
CA ARG A 219 33.55 -1.70 -2.57
C ARG A 219 34.05 -2.88 -1.72
N PRO A 220 35.08 -2.68 -0.90
CA PRO A 220 35.73 -3.75 -0.13
C PRO A 220 34.76 -4.48 0.82
N LEU A 221 33.61 -3.88 1.16
CA LEU A 221 32.56 -4.48 1.95
C LEU A 221 31.84 -5.63 1.21
N TYR A 222 31.66 -5.53 -0.11
CA TYR A 222 31.00 -6.55 -0.93
C TYR A 222 31.96 -7.65 -1.42
N LYS A 223 33.28 -7.39 -1.41
CA LYS A 223 34.29 -8.42 -1.76
C LYS A 223 34.50 -9.46 -0.65
N LYS A 224 33.89 -9.26 0.52
CA LYS A 224 34.07 -10.13 1.68
C LYS A 224 32.91 -11.11 1.86
N PHE A 225 31.91 -11.01 1.02
CA PHE A 225 30.80 -11.94 0.86
C PHE A 225 30.84 -12.56 -0.54
#